data_863a899aefbbf23b66ef4c77893298ed
#
_entry.id   863a899aefbbf23b66ef4c77893298ed
#
_cell.length_a   1.000
_cell.length_b   1.000
_cell.length_c   1.000
_cell.angle_alpha   90.00
_cell.angle_beta   90.00
_cell.angle_gamma   90.00
#
_symmetry.space_group_name_H-M   'P 1'
#
loop_
_entity.id
_entity.type
_entity.pdbx_description
1 polymer ?
#
loop_
_entity_poly.entity_id
_entity_poly.type
_entity_poly.pdbx_seq_one_letter_code
_entity_poly.pdbx_strand_id
1 'polypeptide(L)'
;MSELQTIKCYMNQLPATILKLLGIEPPIGVIPEGVQQILDLYQGIERISINLIDNMGLFEITYMKPEFMIKQSELMLLLSTKNPYTLGVLHQLIYGGFEVEPNGFHLLKTINNAGKTSCFIGRKKDIERYDGGTKSIPKETDMSTWVESAKVINTHDLSWMHYLDFENLHKQQQQLRQRTPEDLIEKLINRTDKWILGNYKQLRSNSLMIIIGDHGRVKLDLEFSGKIAQWRQASVPIAIIIRK
;
A
#
# COMPACT_ATOMS: atom_id res chain seq x y z
N MET A 1 -34.21 -8.30 11.55
CA MET A 1 -32.80 -8.58 11.28
C MET A 1 -32.40 -7.67 10.16
N SER A 2 -31.55 -6.64 10.41
CA SER A 2 -31.00 -5.80 9.36
C SER A 2 -30.12 -6.66 8.47
N GLU A 3 -30.35 -6.65 7.16
CA GLU A 3 -29.44 -7.29 6.21
C GLU A 3 -28.05 -6.72 6.44
N LEU A 4 -27.09 -7.60 6.70
CA LEU A 4 -25.67 -7.26 6.75
C LEU A 4 -25.27 -6.79 5.34
N GLN A 5 -25.27 -5.49 5.12
CA GLN A 5 -24.73 -4.92 3.88
C GLN A 5 -23.23 -5.12 3.86
N THR A 6 -22.77 -6.00 2.98
CA THR A 6 -21.31 -6.15 2.73
C THR A 6 -20.84 -4.92 1.96
N ILE A 7 -20.08 -4.06 2.61
CA ILE A 7 -19.49 -2.90 1.97
C ILE A 7 -18.23 -3.38 1.22
N LYS A 8 -18.22 -3.18 -0.09
CA LYS A 8 -17.08 -3.52 -0.94
C LYS A 8 -16.19 -2.30 -1.10
N CYS A 9 -14.92 -2.43 -0.72
CA CYS A 9 -13.89 -1.43 -0.93
C CYS A 9 -12.93 -1.89 -2.03
N TYR A 10 -12.52 -0.96 -2.87
CA TYR A 10 -11.64 -1.25 -4.00
C TYR A 10 -10.34 -0.44 -3.91
N MET A 11 -9.25 -1.04 -4.41
CA MET A 11 -7.92 -0.42 -4.43
C MET A 11 -7.92 0.96 -5.10
N ASN A 12 -8.62 1.12 -6.21
CA ASN A 12 -8.69 2.36 -6.97
C ASN A 12 -9.50 3.49 -6.31
N GLN A 13 -10.10 3.26 -5.13
CA GLN A 13 -10.73 4.30 -4.31
C GLN A 13 -9.71 5.01 -3.39
N LEU A 14 -8.54 4.41 -3.16
CA LEU A 14 -7.53 4.98 -2.27
C LEU A 14 -6.98 6.33 -2.73
N PRO A 15 -6.76 6.62 -4.02
CA PRO A 15 -6.33 7.94 -4.45
C PRO A 15 -7.27 9.06 -3.98
N ALA A 16 -8.60 8.91 -4.18
CA ALA A 16 -9.58 9.88 -3.70
C ALA A 16 -9.60 9.97 -2.17
N THR A 17 -9.44 8.84 -1.47
CA THR A 17 -9.33 8.80 0.00
C THR A 17 -8.15 9.62 0.48
N ILE A 18 -6.96 9.40 -0.09
CA ILE A 18 -5.72 10.10 0.27
C ILE A 18 -5.86 11.61 0.02
N LEU A 19 -6.40 12.00 -1.14
CA LEU A 19 -6.62 13.41 -1.46
C LEU A 19 -7.53 14.08 -0.43
N LYS A 20 -8.71 13.51 -0.14
CA LYS A 20 -9.65 14.05 0.85
C LYS A 20 -9.06 14.14 2.24
N LEU A 21 -8.32 13.14 2.69
CA LEU A 21 -7.62 13.17 3.98
C LEU A 21 -6.59 14.31 4.06
N LEU A 22 -5.93 14.64 2.95
CA LEU A 22 -5.01 15.78 2.85
C LEU A 22 -5.72 17.13 2.58
N GLY A 23 -7.06 17.16 2.57
CA GLY A 23 -7.82 18.37 2.29
C GLY A 23 -7.80 18.81 0.83
N ILE A 24 -7.58 17.88 -0.10
CA ILE A 24 -7.58 18.11 -1.55
C ILE A 24 -8.84 17.49 -2.15
N GLU A 25 -9.60 18.27 -2.91
CA GLU A 25 -10.78 17.76 -3.60
C GLU A 25 -10.39 16.88 -4.79
N PRO A 26 -10.85 15.61 -4.83
CA PRO A 26 -10.63 14.75 -5.98
C PRO A 26 -11.35 15.27 -7.22
N PRO A 27 -10.82 15.08 -8.43
CA PRO A 27 -11.49 15.48 -9.66
C PRO A 27 -12.75 14.64 -9.88
N ILE A 28 -13.92 15.32 -9.92
CA ILE A 28 -15.24 14.70 -10.03
C ILE A 28 -15.36 13.93 -11.36
N GLY A 29 -15.82 12.68 -11.28
CA GLY A 29 -16.07 11.84 -12.46
C GLY A 29 -14.80 11.28 -13.13
N VAL A 30 -13.62 11.60 -12.61
CA VAL A 30 -12.33 11.15 -13.16
C VAL A 30 -11.83 9.89 -12.47
N ILE A 31 -11.96 9.85 -11.15
CA ILE A 31 -11.59 8.70 -10.31
C ILE A 31 -12.78 8.31 -9.42
N PRO A 32 -12.83 7.05 -8.93
CA PRO A 32 -13.85 6.63 -7.99
C PRO A 32 -13.84 7.47 -6.71
N GLU A 33 -14.99 7.54 -6.05
CA GLU A 33 -15.11 8.15 -4.73
C GLU A 33 -14.23 7.42 -3.71
N GLY A 34 -13.79 8.16 -2.67
CA GLY A 34 -12.96 7.61 -1.60
C GLY A 34 -13.70 6.58 -0.75
N VAL A 35 -12.94 5.83 0.02
CA VAL A 35 -13.45 4.85 0.98
C VAL A 35 -14.07 5.58 2.16
N GLN A 36 -15.40 5.62 2.23
CA GLN A 36 -16.15 6.43 3.19
C GLN A 36 -15.82 6.03 4.64
N GLN A 37 -15.63 4.75 4.93
CA GLN A 37 -15.28 4.25 6.26
C GLN A 37 -13.97 4.85 6.80
N ILE A 38 -13.02 5.15 5.91
CA ILE A 38 -11.76 5.81 6.29
C ILE A 38 -12.02 7.30 6.52
N LEU A 39 -12.78 7.94 5.63
CA LEU A 39 -13.04 9.37 5.68
C LEU A 39 -13.88 9.78 6.90
N ASP A 40 -14.79 8.91 7.34
CA ASP A 40 -15.64 9.16 8.53
C ASP A 40 -14.84 9.11 9.83
N LEU A 41 -13.76 8.32 9.88
CA LEU A 41 -12.97 8.12 11.09
C LEU A 41 -11.83 9.11 11.25
N TYR A 42 -11.31 9.64 10.16
CA TYR A 42 -10.07 10.42 10.19
C TYR A 42 -10.27 11.80 9.55
N GLN A 43 -10.05 12.84 10.34
CA GLN A 43 -10.11 14.24 9.93
C GLN A 43 -8.88 15.00 10.44
N GLY A 44 -8.53 16.11 9.79
CA GLY A 44 -7.42 16.95 10.22
C GLY A 44 -6.04 16.28 10.05
N ILE A 45 -5.92 15.38 9.09
CA ILE A 45 -4.66 14.69 8.80
C ILE A 45 -3.72 15.65 8.08
N GLU A 46 -2.55 15.87 8.67
CA GLU A 46 -1.51 16.70 8.07
C GLU A 46 -0.58 15.92 7.16
N ARG A 47 -0.32 14.64 7.50
CA ARG A 47 0.64 13.78 6.79
C ARG A 47 0.13 12.37 6.66
N ILE A 48 0.45 11.75 5.52
CA ILE A 48 0.14 10.34 5.27
C ILE A 48 1.44 9.61 4.92
N SER A 49 1.68 8.48 5.59
CA SER A 49 2.78 7.56 5.33
C SER A 49 2.21 6.25 4.78
N ILE A 50 2.41 5.97 3.50
CA ILE A 50 1.99 4.72 2.86
C ILE A 50 3.15 3.73 2.87
N ASN A 51 2.93 2.56 3.44
CA ASN A 51 3.86 1.44 3.47
C ASN A 51 3.26 0.31 2.62
N LEU A 52 3.63 0.27 1.34
CA LEU A 52 3.21 -0.77 0.41
C LEU A 52 4.19 -1.95 0.52
N ILE A 53 3.68 -3.14 0.83
CA ILE A 53 4.48 -4.36 0.96
C ILE A 53 4.12 -5.31 -0.18
N ASP A 54 5.10 -5.59 -1.04
CA ASP A 54 4.92 -6.46 -2.20
C ASP A 54 4.58 -7.90 -1.79
N ASN A 55 3.65 -8.54 -2.49
CA ASN A 55 3.15 -9.90 -2.24
C ASN A 55 2.46 -10.13 -0.86
N MET A 56 2.03 -9.08 -0.16
CA MET A 56 1.36 -9.20 1.13
C MET A 56 -0.17 -9.14 0.97
N GLY A 57 -0.79 -10.27 0.71
CA GLY A 57 -2.25 -10.42 0.67
C GLY A 57 -2.87 -10.78 2.03
N LEU A 58 -4.18 -11.02 2.02
CA LEU A 58 -4.94 -11.40 3.22
C LEU A 58 -4.39 -12.67 3.88
N PHE A 59 -3.97 -13.66 3.09
CA PHE A 59 -3.43 -14.91 3.62
C PHE A 59 -2.13 -14.67 4.37
N GLU A 60 -1.22 -13.88 3.83
CA GLU A 60 0.07 -13.57 4.45
C GLU A 60 -0.13 -12.89 5.80
N ILE A 61 -1.06 -11.94 5.90
CA ILE A 61 -1.36 -11.26 7.17
C ILE A 61 -2.02 -12.20 8.17
N THR A 62 -2.99 -12.99 7.75
CA THR A 62 -3.71 -13.89 8.68
C THR A 62 -2.87 -15.05 9.17
N TYR A 63 -1.92 -15.53 8.35
CA TYR A 63 -1.05 -16.63 8.68
C TYR A 63 0.21 -16.20 9.43
N MET A 64 0.90 -15.17 8.92
CA MET A 64 2.17 -14.67 9.48
C MET A 64 1.99 -13.72 10.67
N LYS A 65 0.81 -13.12 10.81
CA LYS A 65 0.39 -12.28 11.95
C LYS A 65 1.40 -11.17 12.31
N PRO A 66 1.70 -10.23 11.41
CA PRO A 66 2.59 -9.10 11.72
C PRO A 66 2.06 -8.33 12.93
N GLU A 67 2.84 -8.31 14.01
CA GLU A 67 2.37 -7.95 15.34
C GLU A 67 1.97 -6.48 15.46
N PHE A 68 2.80 -5.57 14.93
CA PHE A 68 2.54 -4.14 14.97
C PHE A 68 1.30 -3.81 14.15
N MET A 69 1.24 -4.27 12.91
CA MET A 69 0.13 -4.03 12.01
C MET A 69 -1.19 -4.48 12.62
N ILE A 70 -1.25 -5.69 13.19
CA ILE A 70 -2.50 -6.23 13.76
C ILE A 70 -2.89 -5.54 15.08
N LYS A 71 -1.93 -5.30 15.98
CA LYS A 71 -2.23 -4.79 17.33
C LYS A 71 -2.48 -3.28 17.38
N GLN A 72 -1.88 -2.52 16.46
CA GLN A 72 -1.95 -1.06 16.50
C GLN A 72 -2.93 -0.47 15.50
N SER A 73 -3.48 -1.27 14.59
CA SER A 73 -4.46 -0.78 13.62
C SER A 73 -5.75 -0.38 14.34
N GLU A 74 -6.17 0.86 14.14
CA GLU A 74 -7.49 1.33 14.56
C GLU A 74 -8.58 0.87 13.59
N LEU A 75 -8.20 0.66 12.32
CA LEU A 75 -9.07 0.15 11.28
C LEU A 75 -8.31 -0.83 10.39
N MET A 76 -8.92 -1.97 10.13
CA MET A 76 -8.48 -2.89 9.08
C MET A 76 -9.63 -3.14 8.11
N LEU A 77 -9.38 -2.94 6.83
CA LEU A 77 -10.32 -3.22 5.75
C LEU A 77 -9.72 -4.22 4.76
N LEU A 78 -10.58 -4.90 4.03
CA LEU A 78 -10.20 -5.74 2.90
C LEU A 78 -10.55 -5.03 1.60
N LEU A 79 -9.53 -4.68 0.83
CA LEU A 79 -9.69 -4.10 -0.50
C LEU A 79 -9.70 -5.20 -1.56
N SER A 80 -10.49 -4.98 -2.60
CA SER A 80 -10.43 -5.79 -3.81
C SER A 80 -9.64 -5.08 -4.89
N THR A 81 -8.80 -5.84 -5.61
CA THR A 81 -8.13 -5.35 -6.81
C THR A 81 -8.52 -6.19 -8.02
N LYS A 82 -8.72 -5.56 -9.18
CA LYS A 82 -9.01 -6.28 -10.43
C LYS A 82 -7.75 -6.84 -11.07
N ASN A 83 -6.63 -6.15 -10.91
CA ASN A 83 -5.34 -6.51 -11.50
C ASN A 83 -4.36 -6.86 -10.38
N PRO A 84 -4.41 -8.10 -9.83
CA PRO A 84 -3.63 -8.49 -8.65
C PRO A 84 -2.17 -8.83 -9.00
N TYR A 85 -1.45 -7.85 -9.48
CA TYR A 85 0.00 -7.86 -9.71
C TYR A 85 0.54 -6.45 -9.51
N THR A 86 1.79 -6.29 -9.15
CA THR A 86 2.41 -5.03 -8.71
C THR A 86 2.09 -3.85 -9.62
N LEU A 87 2.31 -3.97 -10.94
CA LEU A 87 2.03 -2.87 -11.87
C LEU A 87 0.53 -2.53 -11.92
N GLY A 88 -0.35 -3.52 -11.89
CA GLY A 88 -1.79 -3.31 -11.90
C GLY A 88 -2.28 -2.59 -10.65
N VAL A 89 -1.70 -2.89 -9.50
CA VAL A 89 -2.02 -2.21 -8.24
C VAL A 89 -1.44 -0.81 -8.19
N LEU A 90 -0.20 -0.61 -8.63
CA LEU A 90 0.39 0.72 -8.73
C LEU A 90 -0.42 1.63 -9.68
N HIS A 91 -0.94 1.10 -10.79
CA HIS A 91 -1.85 1.85 -11.66
C HIS A 91 -3.12 2.30 -10.91
N GLN A 92 -3.76 1.40 -10.16
CA GLN A 92 -4.95 1.73 -9.38
C GLN A 92 -4.66 2.79 -8.32
N LEU A 93 -3.51 2.69 -7.64
CA LEU A 93 -3.12 3.62 -6.58
C LEU A 93 -2.64 4.98 -7.10
N ILE A 94 -2.05 5.04 -8.28
CA ILE A 94 -1.49 6.29 -8.83
C ILE A 94 -2.49 7.00 -9.76
N TYR A 95 -3.21 6.24 -10.58
CA TYR A 95 -4.11 6.81 -11.60
C TYR A 95 -5.59 6.68 -11.25
N GLY A 96 -5.96 5.99 -10.15
CA GLY A 96 -7.35 5.79 -9.75
C GLY A 96 -8.15 4.88 -10.69
N GLY A 97 -7.50 4.22 -11.63
CA GLY A 97 -8.10 3.36 -12.65
C GLY A 97 -7.24 2.16 -13.02
N PHE A 98 -7.67 1.43 -14.05
CA PHE A 98 -6.96 0.24 -14.53
C PHE A 98 -6.07 0.54 -15.73
N GLU A 99 -6.26 1.70 -16.36
CA GLU A 99 -5.51 2.17 -17.51
C GLU A 99 -4.50 3.23 -17.09
N VAL A 100 -3.42 3.37 -17.86
CA VAL A 100 -2.40 4.37 -17.63
C VAL A 100 -2.98 5.75 -17.92
N GLU A 101 -2.87 6.66 -16.95
CA GLU A 101 -3.34 8.05 -17.02
C GLU A 101 -4.79 8.19 -17.52
N PRO A 102 -5.77 7.47 -16.95
CA PRO A 102 -7.15 7.69 -17.31
C PRO A 102 -7.50 9.16 -17.05
N ASN A 103 -7.92 9.87 -18.09
CA ASN A 103 -8.35 11.28 -18.03
C ASN A 103 -7.28 12.26 -17.46
N GLY A 104 -5.99 11.92 -17.56
CA GLY A 104 -4.89 12.79 -17.10
C GLY A 104 -4.70 12.86 -15.58
N PHE A 105 -5.38 12.04 -14.78
CA PHE A 105 -5.20 12.02 -13.34
C PHE A 105 -3.91 11.28 -12.93
N HIS A 106 -3.23 11.85 -11.95
CA HIS A 106 -2.06 11.23 -11.31
C HIS A 106 -1.96 11.71 -9.86
N LEU A 107 -2.06 10.81 -8.89
CA LEU A 107 -2.13 11.13 -7.47
C LEU A 107 -1.01 12.07 -7.00
N LEU A 108 0.25 11.71 -7.26
CA LEU A 108 1.39 12.49 -6.76
C LEU A 108 1.46 13.88 -7.42
N LYS A 109 1.19 14.00 -8.73
CA LYS A 109 1.08 15.28 -9.42
C LYS A 109 -0.02 16.15 -8.84
N THR A 110 -1.19 15.55 -8.57
CA THR A 110 -2.34 16.28 -8.01
C THR A 110 -2.02 16.83 -6.63
N ILE A 111 -1.35 16.04 -5.77
CA ILE A 111 -0.89 16.50 -4.45
C ILE A 111 0.07 17.68 -4.58
N ASN A 112 1.07 17.57 -5.44
CA ASN A 112 2.07 18.65 -5.64
C ASN A 112 1.44 19.90 -6.26
N ASN A 113 0.53 19.76 -7.22
CA ASN A 113 -0.20 20.87 -7.83
C ASN A 113 -1.11 21.60 -6.82
N ALA A 114 -1.56 20.92 -5.79
CA ALA A 114 -2.31 21.51 -4.68
C ALA A 114 -1.40 22.22 -3.64
N GLY A 115 -0.10 22.38 -3.92
CA GLY A 115 0.85 23.04 -3.04
C GLY A 115 1.35 22.18 -1.88
N LYS A 116 1.04 20.88 -1.88
CA LYS A 116 1.57 19.91 -0.91
C LYS A 116 2.77 19.17 -1.47
N THR A 117 3.48 18.45 -0.61
CA THR A 117 4.71 17.75 -0.96
C THR A 117 4.53 16.25 -0.93
N SER A 118 5.06 15.55 -1.92
CA SER A 118 5.08 14.09 -1.94
C SER A 118 6.48 13.53 -2.19
N CYS A 119 6.76 12.34 -1.64
CA CYS A 119 8.01 11.60 -1.86
C CYS A 119 7.70 10.13 -2.10
N PHE A 120 8.24 9.57 -3.19
CA PHE A 120 8.12 8.15 -3.51
C PHE A 120 9.47 7.45 -3.34
N ILE A 121 9.53 6.42 -2.49
CA ILE A 121 10.69 5.56 -2.27
C ILE A 121 10.34 4.17 -2.78
N GLY A 122 11.08 3.67 -3.76
CA GLY A 122 10.80 2.37 -4.35
C GLY A 122 11.84 1.96 -5.38
N ARG A 123 11.55 0.90 -6.11
CA ARG A 123 12.42 0.39 -7.17
C ARG A 123 12.60 1.42 -8.28
N LYS A 124 13.81 1.53 -8.79
CA LYS A 124 14.15 2.52 -9.83
C LYS A 124 13.17 2.50 -11.02
N LYS A 125 12.84 1.33 -11.54
CA LYS A 125 11.91 1.19 -12.67
C LYS A 125 10.47 1.59 -12.35
N ASP A 126 10.04 1.43 -11.09
CA ASP A 126 8.71 1.84 -10.66
C ASP A 126 8.66 3.37 -10.50
N ILE A 127 9.73 3.97 -9.99
CA ILE A 127 9.90 5.42 -9.94
C ILE A 127 9.86 6.03 -11.35
N GLU A 128 10.68 5.55 -12.27
CA GLU A 128 10.73 6.04 -13.67
C GLU A 128 9.35 6.02 -14.34
N ARG A 129 8.46 5.15 -13.89
CA ARG A 129 7.11 4.99 -14.45
C ARG A 129 6.04 5.77 -13.71
N TYR A 130 6.16 5.93 -12.38
CA TYR A 130 5.06 6.36 -11.51
C TYR A 130 5.35 7.60 -10.67
N ASP A 131 6.54 8.19 -10.69
CA ASP A 131 6.85 9.33 -9.82
C ASP A 131 6.15 10.63 -10.23
N GLY A 132 5.72 10.72 -11.47
CA GLY A 132 5.01 11.89 -11.96
C GLY A 132 5.82 13.18 -11.90
N GLY A 133 7.16 13.09 -11.86
CA GLY A 133 8.05 14.24 -11.70
C GLY A 133 8.12 14.79 -10.28
N THR A 134 7.69 13.99 -9.29
CA THR A 134 7.78 14.32 -7.87
C THR A 134 9.15 13.92 -7.30
N LYS A 135 9.43 14.30 -6.05
CA LYS A 135 10.62 13.81 -5.37
C LYS A 135 10.55 12.29 -5.24
N SER A 136 11.60 11.60 -5.69
CA SER A 136 11.68 10.16 -5.66
C SER A 136 13.09 9.69 -5.27
N ILE A 137 13.15 8.53 -4.59
CA ILE A 137 14.40 7.97 -4.06
C ILE A 137 14.46 6.49 -4.43
N PRO A 138 15.31 6.08 -5.39
CA PRO A 138 15.40 4.69 -5.79
C PRO A 138 16.05 3.83 -4.70
N LYS A 139 15.36 2.78 -4.29
CA LYS A 139 15.83 1.75 -3.34
C LYS A 139 15.36 0.38 -3.77
N GLU A 140 16.22 -0.61 -3.63
CA GLU A 140 15.97 -1.98 -4.09
C GLU A 140 15.79 -2.99 -2.94
N THR A 141 16.00 -2.56 -1.69
CA THR A 141 15.87 -3.40 -0.49
C THR A 141 15.03 -2.72 0.58
N ASP A 142 14.31 -3.49 1.36
CA ASP A 142 13.48 -2.98 2.46
C ASP A 142 14.30 -2.19 3.49
N MET A 143 15.52 -2.65 3.80
CA MET A 143 16.39 -1.93 4.75
C MET A 143 16.74 -0.54 4.24
N SER A 144 17.12 -0.41 2.97
CA SER A 144 17.45 0.89 2.38
C SER A 144 16.22 1.80 2.26
N THR A 145 15.05 1.22 1.97
CA THR A 145 13.76 1.92 1.97
C THR A 145 13.42 2.45 3.37
N TRP A 146 13.58 1.62 4.39
CA TRP A 146 13.33 2.01 5.79
C TRP A 146 14.26 3.14 6.26
N VAL A 147 15.56 3.06 5.98
CA VAL A 147 16.51 4.12 6.34
C VAL A 147 16.17 5.45 5.70
N GLU A 148 15.76 5.45 4.42
CA GLU A 148 15.36 6.68 3.74
C GLU A 148 13.98 7.17 4.21
N SER A 149 13.05 6.27 4.52
CA SER A 149 11.73 6.66 4.99
C SER A 149 11.78 7.51 6.26
N ALA A 150 12.67 7.17 7.21
CA ALA A 150 12.87 7.95 8.44
C ALA A 150 13.22 9.43 8.19
N LYS A 151 13.82 9.75 7.03
CA LYS A 151 14.19 11.13 6.65
C LYS A 151 13.02 11.91 6.04
N VAL A 152 12.02 11.23 5.49
CA VAL A 152 10.97 11.89 4.68
C VAL A 152 9.59 11.88 5.35
N ILE A 153 9.29 10.93 6.22
CA ILE A 153 7.95 10.77 6.82
C ILE A 153 7.42 11.98 7.57
N ASN A 154 8.29 12.87 8.04
CA ASN A 154 7.94 14.09 8.76
C ASN A 154 8.19 15.38 7.96
N THR A 155 8.70 15.27 6.74
CA THR A 155 9.06 16.41 5.89
C THR A 155 8.20 16.52 4.63
N HIS A 156 7.35 15.53 4.37
CA HIS A 156 6.42 15.51 3.23
C HIS A 156 5.00 15.25 3.72
N ASP A 157 4.01 15.80 3.02
CA ASP A 157 2.60 15.58 3.31
C ASP A 157 2.18 14.16 2.91
N LEU A 158 2.75 13.62 1.84
CA LEU A 158 2.64 12.21 1.47
C LEU A 158 4.02 11.57 1.33
N SER A 159 4.29 10.53 2.09
CA SER A 159 5.46 9.67 1.93
C SER A 159 5.01 8.27 1.54
N TRP A 160 5.50 7.79 0.41
CA TRP A 160 5.16 6.46 -0.10
C TRP A 160 6.40 5.58 -0.14
N MET A 161 6.40 4.49 0.60
CA MET A 161 7.45 3.48 0.66
C MET A 161 6.96 2.19 0.03
N HIS A 162 7.76 1.60 -0.87
CA HIS A 162 7.51 0.30 -1.47
C HIS A 162 8.55 -0.70 -0.99
N TYR A 163 8.13 -1.69 -0.18
CA TYR A 163 8.95 -2.75 0.40
C TYR A 163 8.94 -3.97 -0.52
N LEU A 164 10.11 -4.48 -0.88
CA LEU A 164 10.32 -5.38 -2.02
C LEU A 164 10.98 -6.73 -1.65
N ASP A 165 11.50 -6.87 -0.43
CA ASP A 165 12.32 -8.04 -0.10
C ASP A 165 11.52 -9.35 -0.15
N PHE A 166 10.22 -9.31 0.11
CA PHE A 166 9.37 -10.48 -0.02
C PHE A 166 9.21 -10.91 -1.49
N GLU A 167 8.97 -9.98 -2.41
CA GLU A 167 8.97 -10.28 -3.85
C GLU A 167 10.34 -10.77 -4.32
N ASN A 168 11.41 -10.11 -3.87
CA ASN A 168 12.78 -10.48 -4.24
C ASN A 168 13.12 -11.92 -3.80
N LEU A 169 12.77 -12.30 -2.57
CA LEU A 169 12.91 -13.67 -2.10
C LEU A 169 12.12 -14.64 -2.99
N HIS A 170 10.86 -14.33 -3.27
CA HIS A 170 10.00 -15.18 -4.10
C HIS A 170 10.57 -15.37 -5.52
N LYS A 171 11.04 -14.31 -6.16
CA LYS A 171 11.70 -14.37 -7.47
C LYS A 171 12.97 -15.22 -7.45
N GLN A 172 13.80 -15.05 -6.43
CA GLN A 172 15.02 -15.84 -6.26
C GLN A 172 14.71 -17.34 -6.16
N GLN A 173 13.74 -17.72 -5.35
CA GLN A 173 13.33 -19.11 -5.20
C GLN A 173 12.72 -19.68 -6.51
N GLN A 174 11.94 -18.89 -7.23
CA GLN A 174 11.44 -19.30 -8.55
C GLN A 174 12.56 -19.58 -9.55
N GLN A 175 13.60 -18.74 -9.59
CA GLN A 175 14.78 -18.97 -10.46
C GLN A 175 15.49 -20.28 -10.10
N LEU A 176 15.56 -20.60 -8.82
CA LEU A 176 16.12 -21.85 -8.32
C LEU A 176 15.17 -23.06 -8.47
N ARG A 177 13.95 -22.84 -8.98
CA ARG A 177 12.87 -23.84 -9.05
C ARG A 177 12.54 -24.46 -7.69
N GLN A 178 12.65 -23.66 -6.64
CA GLN A 178 12.38 -24.05 -5.26
C GLN A 178 11.13 -23.37 -4.76
N ARG A 179 10.47 -24.01 -3.78
CA ARG A 179 9.38 -23.38 -3.02
C ARG A 179 9.99 -22.36 -2.06
N THR A 180 9.35 -21.21 -1.92
CA THR A 180 9.76 -20.22 -0.92
C THR A 180 9.45 -20.76 0.47
N PRO A 181 10.45 -20.94 1.36
CA PRO A 181 10.21 -21.45 2.71
C PRO A 181 9.35 -20.49 3.53
N GLU A 182 8.31 -21.03 4.17
CA GLU A 182 7.36 -20.23 4.95
C GLU A 182 8.01 -19.49 6.13
N ASP A 183 8.99 -20.12 6.78
CA ASP A 183 9.76 -19.51 7.88
C ASP A 183 10.57 -18.29 7.44
N LEU A 184 11.07 -18.27 6.21
CA LEU A 184 11.75 -17.10 5.66
C LEU A 184 10.76 -15.98 5.35
N ILE A 185 9.58 -16.31 4.84
CA ILE A 185 8.51 -15.33 4.59
C ILE A 185 8.10 -14.70 5.92
N GLU A 186 7.84 -15.50 6.94
CA GLU A 186 7.49 -15.03 8.27
C GLU A 186 8.56 -14.10 8.85
N LYS A 187 9.83 -14.48 8.76
CA LYS A 187 10.96 -13.64 9.21
C LYS A 187 11.01 -12.31 8.47
N LEU A 188 10.78 -12.30 7.15
CA LEU A 188 10.79 -11.06 6.36
C LEU A 188 9.64 -10.15 6.73
N ILE A 189 8.42 -10.66 6.79
CA ILE A 189 7.23 -9.88 7.12
C ILE A 189 7.37 -9.30 8.53
N ASN A 190 7.75 -10.11 9.52
CA ASN A 190 7.94 -9.65 10.90
C ASN A 190 9.09 -8.64 11.04
N ARG A 191 10.14 -8.75 10.24
CA ARG A 191 11.22 -7.77 10.21
C ARG A 191 10.72 -6.44 9.66
N THR A 192 10.02 -6.45 8.53
CA THR A 192 9.45 -5.26 7.89
C THR A 192 8.42 -4.60 8.79
N ASP A 193 7.57 -5.36 9.46
CA ASP A 193 6.61 -4.89 10.47
C ASP A 193 7.31 -4.13 11.62
N LYS A 194 8.44 -4.64 12.12
CA LYS A 194 9.26 -3.95 13.14
C LYS A 194 9.88 -2.65 12.62
N TRP A 195 10.31 -2.60 11.39
CA TRP A 195 10.84 -1.36 10.79
C TRP A 195 9.74 -0.31 10.60
N ILE A 196 8.55 -0.73 10.18
CA ILE A 196 7.39 0.15 10.08
C ILE A 196 6.98 0.68 11.47
N LEU A 197 7.01 -0.15 12.51
CA LEU A 197 6.86 0.31 13.90
C LEU A 197 7.92 1.37 14.27
N GLY A 198 9.17 1.19 13.84
CA GLY A 198 10.23 2.18 14.03
C GLY A 198 9.90 3.53 13.41
N ASN A 199 9.37 3.52 12.19
CA ASN A 199 8.88 4.72 11.50
C ASN A 199 7.68 5.34 12.24
N TYR A 200 6.70 4.53 12.65
CA TYR A 200 5.54 5.01 13.39
C TYR A 200 5.92 5.76 14.67
N LYS A 201 6.90 5.27 15.42
CA LYS A 201 7.39 5.93 16.64
C LYS A 201 7.98 7.32 16.39
N GLN A 202 8.46 7.56 15.17
CA GLN A 202 9.05 8.84 14.76
C GLN A 202 8.04 9.80 14.13
N LEU A 203 6.85 9.31 13.72
CA LEU A 203 5.82 10.15 13.13
C LEU A 203 5.39 11.24 14.10
N ARG A 204 5.19 12.45 13.58
CA ARG A 204 4.57 13.55 14.31
C ARG A 204 3.08 13.32 14.51
N SER A 205 2.49 14.04 15.44
CA SER A 205 1.05 14.04 15.65
C SER A 205 0.30 14.45 14.37
N ASN A 206 -0.98 14.11 14.31
CA ASN A 206 -1.86 14.31 13.15
C ASN A 206 -1.36 13.63 11.86
N SER A 207 -0.63 12.55 12.01
CA SER A 207 -0.14 11.74 10.88
C SER A 207 -0.88 10.41 10.79
N LEU A 208 -1.24 10.00 9.58
CA LEU A 208 -1.85 8.73 9.29
C LEU A 208 -0.82 7.79 8.66
N MET A 209 -0.67 6.60 9.23
CA MET A 209 0.09 5.52 8.62
C MET A 209 -0.85 4.51 7.97
N ILE A 210 -0.63 4.25 6.70
CA ILE A 210 -1.31 3.22 5.92
C ILE A 210 -0.31 2.10 5.67
N ILE A 211 -0.64 0.88 6.06
CA ILE A 211 0.11 -0.33 5.71
C ILE A 211 -0.78 -1.15 4.80
N ILE A 212 -0.31 -1.46 3.61
CA ILE A 212 -1.10 -2.11 2.57
C ILE A 212 -0.22 -3.10 1.79
N GLY A 213 -0.78 -4.25 1.44
CA GLY A 213 -0.18 -5.11 0.43
C GLY A 213 -0.53 -4.62 -0.98
N ASP A 214 0.20 -5.05 -1.98
CA ASP A 214 -0.20 -4.82 -3.37
C ASP A 214 -1.11 -5.94 -3.88
N HIS A 215 -0.74 -7.20 -3.62
CA HIS A 215 -1.53 -8.39 -3.94
C HIS A 215 -1.06 -9.58 -3.08
N GLY A 216 -1.81 -10.67 -3.07
CA GLY A 216 -1.34 -11.93 -2.50
C GLY A 216 -0.38 -12.65 -3.45
N ARG A 217 0.36 -13.63 -2.94
CA ARG A 217 1.34 -14.41 -3.72
C ARG A 217 0.70 -15.02 -4.98
N VAL A 218 1.34 -14.81 -6.13
CA VAL A 218 0.82 -15.18 -7.45
C VAL A 218 0.90 -16.68 -7.72
N LYS A 219 1.92 -17.37 -7.20
CA LYS A 219 2.10 -18.81 -7.37
C LYS A 219 2.10 -19.48 -6.02
N LEU A 220 0.96 -20.03 -5.70
CA LEU A 220 0.84 -21.02 -4.68
C LEU A 220 0.92 -22.40 -5.30
N ASP A 221 1.44 -23.33 -4.51
CA ASP A 221 1.47 -24.73 -4.88
C ASP A 221 0.12 -25.21 -5.44
N LEU A 222 0.17 -26.31 -6.16
CA LEU A 222 -0.91 -26.98 -6.86
C LEU A 222 -2.23 -27.19 -6.07
N GLU A 223 -2.20 -26.91 -4.75
CA GLU A 223 -3.37 -27.05 -3.86
C GLU A 223 -4.45 -25.97 -4.09
N PHE A 224 -4.09 -24.81 -4.65
CA PHE A 224 -5.03 -23.71 -4.87
C PHE A 224 -5.07 -23.30 -6.33
N SER A 225 -6.13 -23.69 -7.02
CA SER A 225 -6.36 -23.31 -8.42
C SER A 225 -7.71 -22.59 -8.59
N GLY A 226 -7.87 -21.89 -9.72
CA GLY A 226 -9.14 -21.30 -10.10
C GLY A 226 -9.56 -20.13 -9.22
N LYS A 227 -10.84 -20.09 -8.81
CA LYS A 227 -11.46 -18.96 -8.10
C LYS A 227 -10.82 -18.65 -6.74
N ILE A 228 -10.35 -19.66 -6.01
CA ILE A 228 -9.72 -19.47 -4.70
C ILE A 228 -8.37 -18.79 -4.86
N ALA A 229 -7.55 -19.20 -5.83
CA ALA A 229 -6.29 -18.56 -6.12
C ALA A 229 -6.49 -17.09 -6.55
N GLN A 230 -7.46 -16.82 -7.41
CA GLN A 230 -7.81 -15.46 -7.82
C GLN A 230 -8.26 -14.59 -6.65
N TRP A 231 -9.15 -15.13 -5.79
CA TRP A 231 -9.60 -14.42 -4.60
C TRP A 231 -8.45 -14.09 -3.65
N ARG A 232 -7.56 -15.05 -3.42
CA ARG A 232 -6.38 -14.86 -2.57
C ARG A 232 -5.44 -13.77 -3.08
N GLN A 233 -5.22 -13.71 -4.39
CA GLN A 233 -4.40 -12.67 -5.01
C GLN A 233 -5.07 -11.29 -4.95
N ALA A 234 -6.38 -11.24 -5.18
CA ALA A 234 -7.13 -10.01 -5.31
C ALA A 234 -7.61 -9.41 -3.99
N SER A 235 -7.48 -10.14 -2.87
CA SER A 235 -7.91 -9.70 -1.55
C SER A 235 -6.75 -9.10 -0.78
N VAL A 236 -6.74 -7.79 -0.66
CA VAL A 236 -5.61 -7.02 -0.11
C VAL A 236 -6.05 -6.33 1.18
N PRO A 237 -5.44 -6.66 2.31
CA PRO A 237 -5.71 -5.96 3.55
C PRO A 237 -5.04 -4.60 3.57
N ILE A 238 -5.73 -3.63 4.14
CA ILE A 238 -5.20 -2.32 4.50
C ILE A 238 -5.36 -2.13 6.01
N ALA A 239 -4.30 -1.71 6.65
CA ALA A 239 -4.28 -1.34 8.05
C ALA A 239 -4.02 0.16 8.19
N ILE A 240 -4.78 0.82 9.04
CA ILE A 240 -4.71 2.27 9.25
C ILE A 240 -4.43 2.53 10.72
N ILE A 241 -3.40 3.33 10.97
CA ILE A 241 -2.92 3.69 12.30
C ILE A 241 -2.76 5.21 12.35
N ILE A 242 -3.40 5.86 13.30
CA ILE A 242 -3.22 7.30 13.51
C ILE A 242 -2.16 7.58 14.59
N ARG A 243 -1.36 8.58 14.37
CA ARG A 243 -0.46 9.18 15.35
C ARG A 243 -1.11 10.47 15.87
N LYS A 244 -1.76 10.36 17.04
CA LYS A 244 -2.37 11.50 17.75
C LYS A 244 -1.32 12.39 18.38
#